data_0ec6bc475dc76a5b1360bbb65afc3c0a
#
_entry.id   0ec6bc475dc76a5b1360bbb65afc3c0a
#
_cell.length_a   1.000
_cell.length_b   1.000
_cell.length_c   1.000
_cell.angle_alpha   90.00
_cell.angle_beta   90.00
_cell.angle_gamma   90.00
#
_symmetry.space_group_name_H-M   'P 1'
#
loop_
_entity.id
_entity.type
_entity.pdbx_description
1 polymer ?
#
loop_
_entity_poly.entity_id
_entity_poly.type
_entity_poly.pdbx_seq_one_letter_code
_entity_poly.pdbx_strand_id
1 'polypeptide(L)'
;MDMLTYRTDKHTALVIKSGEGVKQVAVALGKGAVLRKHTTDVPAFLVMVKGEVRFLINGEEVLLKALDTYNIPANVEHELIGVQDENLFILTKSKYFEE
;
A
#
# COMPACT_ATOMS: atom_id res chain seq x y z
N MET A 1 7.64 7.60 -13.40
CA MET A 1 6.87 6.37 -13.41
C MET A 1 5.65 6.50 -14.28
N ASP A 2 5.88 6.31 -15.56
CA ASP A 2 4.85 6.55 -16.57
C ASP A 2 3.79 5.47 -16.63
N MET A 3 4.09 4.33 -16.01
CA MET A 3 3.21 3.15 -16.09
C MET A 3 2.08 3.16 -15.06
N LEU A 4 2.16 4.02 -14.04
CA LEU A 4 1.13 4.10 -13.03
C LEU A 4 0.08 5.15 -13.39
N THR A 5 -1.19 4.77 -13.23
CA THR A 5 -2.32 5.68 -13.43
C THR A 5 -3.16 5.68 -12.16
N TYR A 6 -3.83 6.81 -11.92
CA TYR A 6 -4.67 6.97 -10.73
C TYR A 6 -6.13 6.70 -11.11
N ARG A 7 -6.49 5.43 -11.17
CA ARG A 7 -7.85 5.03 -11.52
C ARG A 7 -8.76 5.13 -10.30
N THR A 8 -10.02 5.48 -10.53
CA THR A 8 -11.01 5.57 -9.46
C THR A 8 -11.75 4.26 -9.22
N ASP A 9 -11.68 3.32 -10.16
CA ASP A 9 -12.40 2.05 -10.11
C ASP A 9 -11.57 0.89 -9.57
N LYS A 10 -10.25 1.03 -9.52
CA LYS A 10 -9.37 -0.02 -9.01
C LYS A 10 -7.96 0.53 -8.76
N HIS A 11 -7.16 -0.21 -8.00
CA HIS A 11 -5.76 0.12 -7.84
C HIS A 11 -4.96 -0.24 -9.09
N THR A 12 -3.83 0.43 -9.27
CA THR A 12 -2.80 0.02 -10.24
C THR A 12 -1.49 -0.17 -9.49
N ALA A 13 -0.65 -1.06 -9.99
CA ALA A 13 0.58 -1.40 -9.29
C ALA A 13 1.72 -1.63 -10.28
N LEU A 14 2.94 -1.29 -9.83
CA LEU A 14 4.16 -1.50 -10.59
C LEU A 14 5.19 -2.13 -9.65
N VAL A 15 5.71 -3.30 -10.04
CA VAL A 15 6.79 -3.93 -9.29
C VAL A 15 8.08 -3.15 -9.54
N ILE A 16 8.66 -2.59 -8.49
CA ILE A 16 9.92 -1.83 -8.56
C ILE A 16 11.11 -2.77 -8.47
N LYS A 17 11.05 -3.73 -7.56
CA LYS A 17 12.14 -4.66 -7.30
C LYS A 17 11.57 -5.98 -6.80
N SER A 18 12.14 -7.10 -7.24
CA SER A 18 11.74 -8.43 -6.78
C SER A 18 12.94 -9.36 -6.80
N GLY A 19 13.10 -10.13 -5.73
CA GLY A 19 14.13 -11.17 -5.63
C GLY A 19 14.64 -11.34 -4.21
N GLU A 20 15.18 -12.53 -3.94
CA GLU A 20 15.88 -12.85 -2.68
C GLU A 20 15.05 -12.57 -1.40
N GLY A 21 13.74 -12.82 -1.48
CA GLY A 21 12.86 -12.66 -0.32
C GLY A 21 12.38 -11.22 -0.12
N VAL A 22 12.65 -10.32 -1.05
CA VAL A 22 12.20 -8.92 -0.99
C VAL A 22 11.40 -8.58 -2.23
N LYS A 23 10.27 -7.92 -2.07
CA LYS A 23 9.47 -7.41 -3.18
C LYS A 23 9.00 -6.00 -2.86
N GLN A 24 9.25 -5.09 -3.79
CA GLN A 24 8.87 -3.69 -3.65
C GLN A 24 7.90 -3.33 -4.77
N VAL A 25 6.75 -2.77 -4.38
CA VAL A 25 5.66 -2.45 -5.32
C VAL A 25 5.20 -1.02 -5.06
N ALA A 26 5.10 -0.24 -6.14
CA ALA A 26 4.43 1.05 -6.08
C ALA A 26 2.95 0.85 -6.42
N VAL A 27 2.07 1.45 -5.62
CA VAL A 27 0.62 1.33 -5.81
C VAL A 27 0.01 2.72 -5.92
N ALA A 28 -0.82 2.89 -6.95
CA ALA A 28 -1.52 4.15 -7.19
C ALA A 28 -3.03 3.94 -7.07
N LEU A 29 -3.69 4.87 -6.38
CA LEU A 29 -5.14 4.89 -6.19
C LEU A 29 -5.67 6.26 -6.57
N GLY A 30 -6.70 6.31 -7.40
CA GLY A 30 -7.51 7.51 -7.55
C GLY A 30 -8.46 7.66 -6.38
N LYS A 31 -9.24 8.74 -6.37
CA LYS A 31 -10.19 9.01 -5.29
C LYS A 31 -11.26 7.92 -5.22
N GLY A 32 -11.40 7.31 -4.05
CA GLY A 32 -12.38 6.25 -3.83
C GLY A 32 -11.94 4.88 -4.30
N ALA A 33 -10.80 4.77 -5.01
CA ALA A 33 -10.28 3.47 -5.43
C ALA A 33 -9.84 2.68 -4.21
N VAL A 34 -10.03 1.36 -4.26
CA VAL A 34 -9.79 0.48 -3.13
C VAL A 34 -8.76 -0.58 -3.51
N LEU A 35 -7.72 -0.70 -2.69
CA LEU A 35 -6.90 -1.90 -2.65
C LEU A 35 -7.58 -2.81 -1.63
N ARG A 36 -8.31 -3.82 -2.16
CA ARG A 36 -9.25 -4.59 -1.37
C ARG A 36 -8.58 -5.38 -0.24
N LYS A 37 -9.38 -5.71 0.74
CA LYS A 37 -8.97 -6.49 1.91
C LYS A 37 -8.17 -7.72 1.47
N HIS A 38 -6.94 -7.84 1.96
CA HIS A 38 -6.05 -8.94 1.65
C HIS A 38 -5.02 -9.12 2.77
N THR A 39 -4.29 -10.22 2.69
CA THR A 39 -3.18 -10.48 3.61
C THR A 39 -1.90 -10.68 2.82
N THR A 40 -0.76 -10.50 3.49
CA THR A 40 0.53 -10.88 2.95
C THR A 40 1.13 -11.98 3.85
N ASP A 41 1.91 -12.87 3.28
CA ASP A 41 2.53 -13.97 4.02
C ASP A 41 3.82 -13.56 4.74
N VAL A 42 4.29 -12.35 4.48
CA VAL A 42 5.46 -11.75 5.14
C VAL A 42 5.12 -10.33 5.57
N PRO A 43 5.83 -9.78 6.56
CA PRO A 43 5.58 -8.38 6.95
C PRO A 43 5.84 -7.42 5.80
N ALA A 44 5.12 -6.30 5.80
CA ALA A 44 5.26 -5.28 4.78
C ALA A 44 5.48 -3.91 5.42
N PHE A 45 6.28 -3.09 4.78
CA PHE A 45 6.53 -1.71 5.19
C PHE A 45 5.91 -0.78 4.15
N LEU A 46 4.97 0.05 4.59
CA LEU A 46 4.28 1.00 3.73
C LEU A 46 4.87 2.40 3.92
N VAL A 47 5.16 3.07 2.80
CA VAL A 47 5.58 4.48 2.81
C VAL A 47 4.64 5.25 1.88
N MET A 48 3.94 6.24 2.42
CA MET A 48 3.13 7.14 1.60
C MET A 48 4.03 8.14 0.89
N VAL A 49 3.88 8.23 -0.42
CA VAL A 49 4.65 9.15 -1.26
C VAL A 49 3.83 10.40 -1.59
N LYS A 50 2.56 10.21 -1.92
CA LYS A 50 1.70 11.31 -2.39
C LYS A 50 0.26 11.05 -1.98
N GLY A 51 -0.47 12.09 -1.65
CA GLY A 51 -1.87 12.00 -1.35
C GLY A 51 -2.15 11.47 0.06
N GLU A 52 -3.28 10.79 0.20
CA GLU A 52 -3.76 10.32 1.49
C GLU A 52 -4.60 9.06 1.28
N VAL A 53 -4.48 8.10 2.18
CA VAL A 53 -5.30 6.89 2.15
C VAL A 53 -5.93 6.64 3.52
N ARG A 54 -7.12 6.03 3.50
CA ARG A 54 -7.72 5.45 4.69
C ARG A 54 -7.22 4.01 4.77
N PHE A 55 -6.50 3.69 5.81
CA PHE A 55 -5.93 2.37 6.03
C PHE A 55 -6.73 1.64 7.09
N LEU A 56 -7.37 0.54 6.70
CA LEU A 56 -8.24 -0.25 7.57
C LEU A 56 -7.53 -1.53 7.96
N ILE A 57 -7.29 -1.72 9.25
CA ILE A 57 -6.61 -2.89 9.78
C ILE A 57 -7.10 -3.16 11.20
N ASN A 58 -7.36 -4.44 11.54
CA ASN A 58 -7.77 -4.87 12.88
C ASN A 58 -8.97 -4.08 13.43
N GLY A 59 -9.94 -3.74 12.56
CA GLY A 59 -11.10 -2.98 12.97
C GLY A 59 -10.83 -1.51 13.21
N GLU A 60 -9.63 -1.03 12.95
CA GLU A 60 -9.24 0.36 13.10
C GLU A 60 -9.06 1.04 11.75
N GLU A 61 -9.22 2.35 11.73
CA GLU A 61 -8.95 3.15 10.55
C GLU A 61 -7.85 4.17 10.88
N VAL A 62 -6.82 4.17 10.04
CA VAL A 62 -5.70 5.11 10.18
C VAL A 62 -5.61 5.93 8.90
N LEU A 63 -5.52 7.25 9.03
CA LEU A 63 -5.28 8.12 7.88
C LEU A 63 -3.78 8.26 7.69
N LEU A 64 -3.29 7.87 6.52
CA LEU A 64 -1.87 7.97 6.16
C LEU A 64 -1.71 9.01 5.08
N LYS A 65 -0.85 9.98 5.32
CA LYS A 65 -0.53 11.09 4.39
C LYS A 65 0.90 10.96 3.91
N ALA A 66 1.27 11.79 2.94
CA ALA A 66 2.63 11.79 2.40
C ALA A 66 3.67 11.78 3.52
N LEU A 67 4.66 10.91 3.39
CA LEU A 67 5.76 10.63 4.33
C LEU A 67 5.36 9.83 5.57
N ASP A 68 4.08 9.54 5.78
CA ASP A 68 3.69 8.60 6.84
C ASP A 68 4.09 7.18 6.45
N THR A 69 4.39 6.37 7.45
CA THR A 69 4.77 4.97 7.27
C THR A 69 3.93 4.07 8.17
N TYR A 70 3.86 2.80 7.80
CA TYR A 70 3.13 1.81 8.60
C TYR A 70 3.77 0.44 8.44
N ASN A 71 4.00 -0.25 9.55
CA ASN A 71 4.48 -1.62 9.56
C ASN A 71 3.27 -2.56 9.57
N ILE A 72 3.08 -3.30 8.47
CA ILE A 72 1.94 -4.20 8.32
C ILE A 72 2.38 -5.61 8.70
N PRO A 73 1.80 -6.20 9.76
CA PRO A 73 2.16 -7.56 10.17
C PRO A 73 1.77 -8.59 9.11
N ALA A 74 2.51 -9.69 9.06
CA ALA A 74 2.14 -10.81 8.19
C ALA A 74 0.79 -11.38 8.63
N ASN A 75 0.03 -11.87 7.65
CA ASN A 75 -1.24 -12.59 7.86
C ASN A 75 -2.35 -11.78 8.55
N VAL A 76 -2.26 -10.46 8.52
CA VAL A 76 -3.31 -9.58 9.03
C VAL A 76 -4.01 -8.90 7.86
N GLU A 77 -5.32 -9.06 7.77
CA GLU A 77 -6.12 -8.43 6.71
C GLU A 77 -6.07 -6.91 6.80
N HIS A 78 -5.92 -6.26 5.66
CA HIS A 78 -5.92 -4.81 5.58
C HIS A 78 -6.47 -4.35 4.24
N GLU A 79 -6.93 -3.11 4.21
CA GLU A 79 -7.54 -2.50 3.03
C GLU A 79 -7.13 -1.02 2.98
N LEU A 80 -6.96 -0.49 1.77
CA LEU A 80 -6.61 0.92 1.58
C LEU A 80 -7.58 1.58 0.61
N ILE A 81 -8.00 2.80 0.94
CA ILE A 81 -8.94 3.57 0.13
C ILE A 81 -8.33 4.94 -0.17
N GLY A 82 -8.26 5.31 -1.44
CA GLY A 82 -7.72 6.61 -1.85
C GLY A 82 -8.64 7.75 -1.44
N VAL A 83 -8.08 8.81 -0.85
CA VAL A 83 -8.81 9.98 -0.39
C VAL A 83 -8.70 11.14 -1.36
N GLN A 84 -7.51 11.39 -1.90
CA GLN A 84 -7.27 12.47 -2.85
C GLN A 84 -7.45 11.96 -4.28
N ASP A 85 -7.33 12.84 -5.27
CA ASP A 85 -7.40 12.43 -6.67
C ASP A 85 -6.22 11.55 -7.07
N GLU A 86 -5.06 11.78 -6.46
CA GLU A 86 -3.84 11.02 -6.73
C GLU A 86 -3.20 10.59 -5.42
N ASN A 87 -3.13 9.28 -5.19
CA ASN A 87 -2.54 8.71 -3.99
C ASN A 87 -1.53 7.65 -4.42
N LEU A 88 -0.31 7.76 -3.91
CA LEU A 88 0.78 6.87 -4.28
C LEU A 88 1.50 6.41 -3.02
N PHE A 89 1.70 5.11 -2.91
CA PHE A 89 2.50 4.56 -1.81
C PHE A 89 3.36 3.40 -2.32
N ILE A 90 4.38 3.08 -1.53
CA ILE A 90 5.29 1.99 -1.82
C ILE A 90 5.16 0.96 -0.71
N LEU A 91 4.97 -0.30 -1.11
CA LEU A 91 4.97 -1.44 -0.20
C LEU A 91 6.26 -2.22 -0.41
N THR A 92 6.99 -2.44 0.66
CA THR A 92 8.16 -3.32 0.68
C THR A 92 7.82 -4.53 1.52
N LYS A 93 7.77 -5.70 0.89
CA LYS A 93 7.51 -6.98 1.55
C LYS A 93 8.83 -7.72 1.71
N SER A 94 9.12 -8.19 2.89
CA SER A 94 10.37 -8.90 3.13
C SER A 94 10.20 -9.95 4.21
N LYS A 95 10.71 -11.16 3.91
CA LYS A 95 10.76 -12.24 4.91
C LYS A 95 11.79 -11.95 6.00
N TYR A 96 12.60 -10.93 5.84
CA TYR A 96 13.63 -10.55 6.82
C TYR A 96 13.16 -9.50 7.83
N PHE A 97 11.96 -8.91 7.63
CA PHE A 97 11.41 -7.97 8.59
C PHE A 97 10.94 -8.69 9.84
N GLU A 98 11.14 -8.07 10.98
CA GLU A 98 10.61 -8.56 12.25
C GLU A 98 9.24 -7.93 12.49
N GLU A 99 8.36 -8.69 13.12
CA GLU A 99 7.02 -8.22 13.46
C GLU A 99 6.96 -7.62 14.87
#